data_0fddccba4633e716f3ac2febfbf352c1
#
_entry.id   0fddccba4633e716f3ac2febfbf352c1
#
_cell.length_a   1.000
_cell.length_b   1.000
_cell.length_c   1.000
_cell.angle_alpha   90.00
_cell.angle_beta   90.00
_cell.angle_gamma   90.00
#
_symmetry.space_group_name_H-M   'P 1'
#
loop_
_entity.id
_entity.type
_entity.pdbx_description
1 polymer ?
#
loop_
_entity_poly.entity_id
_entity_poly.type
_entity_poly.pdbx_seq_one_letter_code
_entity_poly.pdbx_strand_id
1 'polypeptide(L)'
;MRSDMGDKDGKTEKPTPKRIRDSRKRGEVAKSPDVVAAVALFVFAMLFVPLCEFSINHFSPYFVNYLEMLANPDQMIGSLGKIAFQAILMIFIMTGPFMLIAIVIGIVGNIVQVGLLFTATPIKPDFKKLNPLNGLKQMFSLRALQNLAKSLVKLIIVGYLCYKKYVETIPTLTSLSEVGTGKVLLFMLNICKDLATQIGILLVVVSGFD
;
A
#
# COMPACT_ATOMS: atom_id res chain seq x y z
N MET A 1 14.88 -52.02 6.33
CA MET A 1 13.50 -51.80 6.64
C MET A 1 13.44 -51.32 8.08
N ARG A 2 13.49 -49.98 8.30
CA ARG A 2 13.37 -49.37 9.63
C ARG A 2 12.34 -48.27 9.49
N SER A 3 11.23 -48.50 10.12
CA SER A 3 10.04 -47.65 10.14
C SER A 3 10.35 -46.30 10.81
N ASP A 4 10.29 -45.21 10.03
CA ASP A 4 10.19 -43.84 10.53
C ASP A 4 8.75 -43.60 11.06
N MET A 5 8.43 -44.24 12.18
CA MET A 5 7.33 -43.85 13.05
C MET A 5 7.92 -43.25 14.32
N GLY A 6 8.13 -41.98 14.31
CA GLY A 6 8.57 -41.31 15.53
C GLY A 6 8.84 -39.84 15.25
N ASP A 7 7.98 -39.00 15.62
CA ASP A 7 8.23 -37.66 16.15
C ASP A 7 7.12 -36.65 15.83
N LYS A 8 5.91 -36.99 16.25
CA LYS A 8 4.85 -35.98 16.36
C LYS A 8 4.71 -35.36 17.75
N ASP A 9 5.38 -35.92 18.76
CA ASP A 9 5.25 -35.46 20.16
C ASP A 9 6.36 -34.49 20.63
N GLY A 10 7.36 -34.18 19.79
CA GLY A 10 8.49 -33.32 20.19
C GLY A 10 8.33 -31.80 20.01
N LYS A 11 7.15 -31.27 19.71
CA LYS A 11 6.97 -29.85 19.37
C LYS A 11 6.47 -28.95 20.51
N THR A 12 6.50 -29.40 21.74
CA THR A 12 6.06 -28.64 22.92
C THR A 12 7.14 -27.74 23.53
N GLU A 13 8.41 -27.93 23.20
CA GLU A 13 9.49 -27.10 23.71
C GLU A 13 9.74 -25.85 22.84
N LYS A 14 9.97 -24.72 23.54
CA LYS A 14 10.33 -23.45 22.87
C LYS A 14 11.61 -23.63 22.06
N PRO A 15 11.71 -23.08 20.85
CA PRO A 15 12.89 -23.21 20.00
C PRO A 15 14.12 -22.63 20.70
N THR A 16 15.24 -23.35 20.62
CA THR A 16 16.51 -22.90 21.21
C THR A 16 17.00 -21.60 20.57
N PRO A 17 17.74 -20.74 21.28
CA PRO A 17 18.27 -19.49 20.74
C PRO A 17 19.11 -19.68 19.47
N LYS A 18 19.83 -20.80 19.36
CA LYS A 18 20.59 -21.19 18.16
C LYS A 18 19.66 -21.40 16.97
N ARG A 19 18.57 -22.13 17.13
CA ARG A 19 17.59 -22.41 16.08
C ARG A 19 16.91 -21.13 15.57
N ILE A 20 16.58 -20.21 16.49
CA ILE A 20 16.02 -18.89 16.15
C ILE A 20 17.02 -18.09 15.30
N ARG A 21 18.30 -18.08 15.67
CA ARG A 21 19.34 -17.37 14.93
C ARG A 21 19.60 -17.97 13.55
N ASP A 22 19.54 -19.28 13.43
CA ASP A 22 19.72 -19.97 12.14
C ASP A 22 18.53 -19.77 11.22
N SER A 23 17.29 -19.74 11.73
CA SER A 23 16.10 -19.36 10.96
C SER A 23 16.18 -17.91 10.47
N ARG A 24 16.60 -16.97 11.32
CA ARG A 24 16.85 -15.59 10.91
C ARG A 24 17.88 -15.48 9.79
N LYS A 25 19.00 -16.20 9.87
CA LYS A 25 20.02 -16.24 8.80
C LYS A 25 19.46 -16.78 7.48
N ARG A 26 18.48 -17.69 7.51
CA ARG A 26 17.79 -18.19 6.32
C ARG A 26 16.71 -17.25 5.80
N GLY A 27 16.43 -16.14 6.50
CA GLY A 27 15.37 -15.22 6.14
C GLY A 27 13.96 -15.70 6.55
N GLU A 28 13.87 -16.75 7.36
CA GLU A 28 12.63 -17.27 7.91
C GLU A 28 12.25 -16.46 9.14
N VAL A 29 11.55 -15.34 8.95
CA VAL A 29 11.13 -14.43 10.01
C VAL A 29 9.61 -14.29 10.00
N ALA A 30 9.02 -14.20 11.18
CA ALA A 30 7.60 -13.87 11.29
C ALA A 30 7.42 -12.40 10.90
N LYS A 31 6.69 -12.15 9.83
CA LYS A 31 6.28 -10.80 9.41
C LYS A 31 4.86 -10.85 8.88
N SER A 32 4.09 -9.82 9.17
CA SER A 32 2.77 -9.63 8.57
C SER A 32 2.85 -8.52 7.53
N PRO A 33 2.71 -8.83 6.24
CA PRO A 33 2.63 -7.81 5.20
C PRO A 33 1.38 -6.92 5.38
N ASP A 34 0.32 -7.46 5.97
CA ASP A 34 -0.92 -6.76 6.22
C ASP A 34 -0.76 -5.59 7.19
N VAL A 35 0.10 -5.73 8.22
CA VAL A 35 0.42 -4.64 9.15
C VAL A 35 1.10 -3.48 8.42
N VAL A 36 2.10 -3.77 7.59
CA VAL A 36 2.80 -2.71 6.82
C VAL A 36 1.83 -2.03 5.85
N ALA A 37 0.98 -2.80 5.17
CA ALA A 37 -0.01 -2.26 4.25
C ALA A 37 -1.06 -1.39 4.97
N ALA A 38 -1.53 -1.82 6.13
CA ALA A 38 -2.49 -1.07 6.94
C ALA A 38 -1.91 0.25 7.47
N VAL A 39 -0.66 0.22 7.97
CA VAL A 39 0.06 1.43 8.40
C VAL A 39 0.31 2.35 7.21
N ALA A 40 0.69 1.81 6.04
CA ALA A 40 0.86 2.59 4.83
C ALA A 40 -0.43 3.31 4.44
N LEU A 41 -1.56 2.59 4.40
CA LEU A 41 -2.86 3.19 4.08
C LEU A 41 -3.22 4.31 5.08
N PHE A 42 -3.01 4.07 6.37
CA PHE A 42 -3.29 5.08 7.40
C PHE A 42 -2.44 6.34 7.24
N VAL A 43 -1.13 6.20 7.04
CA VAL A 43 -0.23 7.34 6.83
C VAL A 43 -0.55 8.08 5.54
N PHE A 44 -0.81 7.36 4.43
CA PHE A 44 -1.25 7.99 3.19
C PHE A 44 -2.59 8.72 3.34
N ALA A 45 -3.54 8.15 4.08
CA ALA A 45 -4.81 8.81 4.36
C ALA A 45 -4.64 10.13 5.13
N MET A 46 -3.74 10.15 6.12
CA MET A 46 -3.43 11.37 6.87
C MET A 46 -2.75 12.45 6.02
N LEU A 47 -1.87 12.04 5.11
CA LEU A 47 -1.13 12.94 4.24
C LEU A 47 -1.85 13.25 2.92
N PHE A 48 -3.00 12.63 2.66
CA PHE A 48 -3.68 12.69 1.37
C PHE A 48 -4.04 14.13 0.97
N VAL A 49 -4.72 14.88 1.84
CA VAL A 49 -5.12 16.27 1.55
C VAL A 49 -3.91 17.17 1.31
N PRO A 50 -2.90 17.25 2.21
CA PRO A 50 -1.72 18.07 1.97
C PRO A 50 -0.92 17.65 0.73
N LEU A 51 -0.88 16.37 0.38
CA LEU A 51 -0.24 15.92 -0.86
C LEU A 51 -1.01 16.36 -2.10
N CYS A 52 -2.35 16.31 -2.05
CA CYS A 52 -3.18 16.81 -3.14
C CYS A 52 -3.05 18.34 -3.29
N GLU A 53 -3.06 19.09 -2.20
CA GLU A 53 -2.84 20.54 -2.22
C GLU A 53 -1.47 20.89 -2.78
N PHE A 54 -0.42 20.19 -2.34
CA PHE A 54 0.93 20.35 -2.90
C PHE A 54 0.92 20.11 -4.42
N SER A 55 0.30 19.04 -4.87
CA SER A 55 0.22 18.69 -6.29
C SER A 55 -0.55 19.74 -7.10
N ILE A 56 -1.70 20.20 -6.60
CA ILE A 56 -2.53 21.22 -7.28
C ILE A 56 -1.76 22.55 -7.36
N ASN A 57 -1.11 22.97 -6.29
CA ASN A 57 -0.38 24.24 -6.24
C ASN A 57 0.82 24.27 -7.20
N HIS A 58 1.47 23.15 -7.46
CA HIS A 58 2.57 23.06 -8.42
C HIS A 58 2.09 22.84 -9.85
N PHE A 59 1.03 22.06 -10.03
CA PHE A 59 0.51 21.75 -11.36
C PHE A 59 -0.26 22.90 -11.98
N SER A 60 -1.06 23.63 -11.19
CA SER A 60 -1.93 24.71 -11.70
C SER A 60 -1.17 25.80 -12.46
N PRO A 61 -0.09 26.40 -11.93
CA PRO A 61 0.70 27.40 -12.66
C PRO A 61 1.36 26.82 -13.92
N TYR A 62 1.84 25.56 -13.85
CA TYR A 62 2.42 24.89 -15.01
C TYR A 62 1.39 24.70 -16.11
N PHE A 63 0.18 24.26 -15.75
CA PHE A 63 -0.91 24.03 -16.68
C PHE A 63 -1.40 25.33 -17.35
N VAL A 64 -1.54 26.41 -16.57
CA VAL A 64 -1.90 27.74 -17.11
C VAL A 64 -0.86 28.23 -18.09
N ASN A 65 0.42 28.17 -17.72
CA ASN A 65 1.51 28.58 -18.62
C ASN A 65 1.53 27.75 -19.93
N TYR A 66 1.23 26.45 -19.83
CA TYR A 66 1.11 25.59 -21.01
C TYR A 66 -0.06 25.99 -21.92
N LEU A 67 -1.21 26.34 -21.34
CA LEU A 67 -2.37 26.83 -22.10
C LEU A 67 -2.07 28.17 -22.81
N GLU A 68 -1.35 29.08 -22.16
CA GLU A 68 -0.90 30.34 -22.74
C GLU A 68 0.06 30.13 -23.94
N MET A 69 0.94 29.13 -23.85
CA MET A 69 1.82 28.76 -24.95
C MET A 69 1.06 28.21 -26.18
N LEU A 70 -0.07 27.51 -25.95
CA LEU A 70 -0.91 27.02 -27.05
C LEU A 70 -1.55 28.15 -27.87
N ALA A 71 -1.70 29.35 -27.29
CA ALA A 71 -2.19 30.52 -28.00
C ALA A 71 -1.18 31.09 -29.03
N ASN A 72 0.11 30.67 -28.92
CA ASN A 72 1.18 31.13 -29.82
C ASN A 72 1.96 29.95 -30.44
N PRO A 73 1.43 29.33 -31.52
CA PRO A 73 1.96 28.07 -32.07
C PRO A 73 3.44 28.14 -32.49
N ASP A 74 3.91 29.29 -33.01
CA ASP A 74 5.29 29.48 -33.47
C ASP A 74 6.29 29.39 -32.28
N GLN A 75 5.91 29.95 -31.12
CA GLN A 75 6.73 29.86 -29.90
C GLN A 75 6.73 28.44 -29.34
N MET A 76 5.61 27.74 -29.47
CA MET A 76 5.46 26.36 -29.02
C MET A 76 6.39 25.42 -29.79
N ILE A 77 6.45 25.52 -31.12
CA ILE A 77 7.31 24.68 -31.97
C ILE A 77 8.77 24.87 -31.59
N GLY A 78 9.20 26.14 -31.41
CA GLY A 78 10.59 26.48 -31.03
C GLY A 78 10.99 26.00 -29.62
N SER A 79 10.03 25.68 -28.77
CA SER A 79 10.25 25.32 -27.35
C SER A 79 9.88 23.89 -27.00
N LEU A 80 9.59 23.02 -27.95
CA LEU A 80 9.18 21.63 -27.72
C LEU A 80 10.09 20.85 -26.76
N GLY A 81 11.41 20.98 -26.91
CA GLY A 81 12.38 20.32 -26.02
C GLY A 81 12.29 20.82 -24.57
N LYS A 82 12.06 22.12 -24.37
CA LYS A 82 11.86 22.71 -23.04
C LYS A 82 10.55 22.24 -22.42
N ILE A 83 9.47 22.19 -23.21
CA ILE A 83 8.16 21.70 -22.77
C ILE A 83 8.27 20.24 -22.33
N ALA A 84 8.90 19.38 -23.13
CA ALA A 84 9.09 17.97 -22.79
C ALA A 84 9.91 17.80 -21.50
N PHE A 85 10.98 18.54 -21.33
CA PHE A 85 11.79 18.51 -20.11
C PHE A 85 10.99 18.97 -18.89
N GLN A 86 10.24 20.07 -19.01
CA GLN A 86 9.38 20.57 -17.94
C GLN A 86 8.27 19.58 -17.56
N ALA A 87 7.67 18.90 -18.55
CA ALA A 87 6.66 17.86 -18.30
C ALA A 87 7.24 16.69 -17.50
N ILE A 88 8.44 16.21 -17.86
CA ILE A 88 9.13 15.15 -17.12
C ILE A 88 9.43 15.60 -15.69
N LEU A 89 9.97 16.80 -15.52
CA LEU A 89 10.30 17.37 -14.23
C LEU A 89 9.03 17.52 -13.36
N MET A 90 7.90 17.94 -13.96
CA MET A 90 6.62 18.07 -13.25
C MET A 90 6.11 16.71 -12.77
N ILE A 91 6.25 15.64 -13.58
CA ILE A 91 5.93 14.28 -13.16
C ILE A 91 6.72 13.90 -11.90
N PHE A 92 8.03 14.16 -11.88
CA PHE A 92 8.86 13.87 -10.70
C PHE A 92 8.48 14.71 -9.48
N ILE A 93 8.17 15.99 -9.65
CA ILE A 93 7.72 16.86 -8.55
C ILE A 93 6.40 16.37 -7.97
N MET A 94 5.45 15.99 -8.82
CA MET A 94 4.13 15.52 -8.36
C MET A 94 4.18 14.12 -7.73
N THR A 95 4.96 13.20 -8.29
CA THR A 95 5.02 11.81 -7.80
C THR A 95 6.05 11.61 -6.70
N GLY A 96 7.08 12.45 -6.65
CA GLY A 96 8.20 12.34 -5.70
C GLY A 96 7.80 12.21 -4.24
N PRO A 97 6.96 13.10 -3.69
CA PRO A 97 6.51 13.01 -2.31
C PRO A 97 5.79 11.70 -1.97
N PHE A 98 4.94 11.20 -2.88
CA PHE A 98 4.25 9.92 -2.70
C PHE A 98 5.24 8.75 -2.69
N MET A 99 6.22 8.75 -3.61
CA MET A 99 7.27 7.73 -3.66
C MET A 99 8.13 7.75 -2.39
N LEU A 100 8.54 8.93 -1.93
CA LEU A 100 9.34 9.06 -0.71
C LEU A 100 8.60 8.50 0.51
N ILE A 101 7.33 8.84 0.68
CA ILE A 101 6.50 8.33 1.77
C ILE A 101 6.39 6.81 1.67
N ALA A 102 6.13 6.26 0.49
CA ALA A 102 6.03 4.81 0.28
C ALA A 102 7.34 4.08 0.63
N ILE A 103 8.49 4.63 0.21
CA ILE A 103 9.81 4.08 0.52
C ILE A 103 10.06 4.10 2.04
N VAL A 104 9.81 5.24 2.69
CA VAL A 104 10.00 5.38 4.14
C VAL A 104 9.14 4.40 4.91
N ILE A 105 7.83 4.31 4.60
CA ILE A 105 6.94 3.36 5.27
C ILE A 105 7.38 1.92 5.00
N GLY A 106 7.75 1.59 3.77
CA GLY A 106 8.22 0.26 3.40
C GLY A 106 9.48 -0.15 4.16
N ILE A 107 10.45 0.74 4.27
CA ILE A 107 11.69 0.48 5.01
C ILE A 107 11.41 0.41 6.51
N VAL A 108 10.80 1.45 7.08
CA VAL A 108 10.55 1.53 8.53
C VAL A 108 9.62 0.41 8.99
N GLY A 109 8.52 0.16 8.26
CA GLY A 109 7.57 -0.89 8.61
C GLY A 109 8.19 -2.30 8.63
N ASN A 110 9.08 -2.60 7.67
CA ASN A 110 9.80 -3.87 7.68
C ASN A 110 10.87 -3.93 8.79
N ILE A 111 11.62 -2.85 9.03
CA ILE A 111 12.63 -2.79 10.10
C ILE A 111 11.98 -2.94 11.47
N VAL A 112 10.84 -2.29 11.71
CA VAL A 112 10.13 -2.39 13.00
C VAL A 112 9.63 -3.82 13.27
N GLN A 113 9.18 -4.54 12.23
CA GLN A 113 8.68 -5.91 12.41
C GLN A 113 9.79 -6.95 12.56
N VAL A 114 10.84 -6.87 11.76
CA VAL A 114 11.85 -7.94 11.62
C VAL A 114 13.19 -7.55 12.22
N GLY A 115 13.41 -6.25 12.41
CA GLY A 115 14.73 -5.68 12.67
C GLY A 115 15.58 -5.61 11.40
N LEU A 116 16.78 -5.08 11.52
CA LEU A 116 17.75 -5.07 10.44
C LEU A 116 18.23 -6.51 10.17
N LEU A 117 17.85 -7.04 9.01
CA LEU A 117 18.21 -8.38 8.57
C LEU A 117 18.83 -8.32 7.17
N PHE A 118 20.15 -8.51 7.10
CA PHE A 118 20.86 -8.66 5.83
C PHE A 118 21.16 -10.13 5.58
N THR A 119 20.40 -10.76 4.68
CA THR A 119 20.64 -12.15 4.26
C THR A 119 20.44 -12.30 2.77
N ALA A 120 21.41 -12.95 2.10
CA ALA A 120 21.33 -13.27 0.68
C ALA A 120 20.68 -14.65 0.42
N THR A 121 20.38 -15.41 1.47
CA THR A 121 19.87 -16.79 1.34
C THR A 121 18.54 -16.88 0.59
N PRO A 122 17.55 -15.99 0.79
CA PRO A 122 16.29 -16.05 0.04
C PRO A 122 16.42 -15.75 -1.46
N ILE A 123 17.52 -15.06 -1.86
CA ILE A 123 17.75 -14.65 -3.26
C ILE A 123 18.37 -15.78 -4.08
N LYS A 124 18.91 -16.80 -3.42
CA LYS A 124 19.52 -17.94 -4.12
C LYS A 124 18.45 -18.70 -4.91
N PRO A 125 18.69 -19.00 -6.20
CA PRO A 125 17.77 -19.77 -7.00
C PRO A 125 17.58 -21.17 -6.41
N ASP A 126 16.34 -21.54 -6.14
CA ASP A 126 15.96 -22.85 -5.64
C ASP A 126 14.96 -23.47 -6.61
N PHE A 127 15.44 -24.40 -7.45
CA PHE A 127 14.61 -25.08 -8.46
C PHE A 127 13.48 -25.91 -7.84
N LYS A 128 13.57 -26.29 -6.55
CA LYS A 128 12.49 -26.99 -5.85
C LYS A 128 11.25 -26.12 -5.68
N LYS A 129 11.43 -24.80 -5.64
CA LYS A 129 10.32 -23.82 -5.54
C LYS A 129 9.60 -23.62 -6.88
N LEU A 130 10.19 -24.03 -7.99
CA LEU A 130 9.62 -23.92 -9.35
C LEU A 130 8.67 -25.06 -9.70
N ASN A 131 8.48 -26.05 -8.82
CA ASN A 131 7.58 -27.17 -9.08
C ASN A 131 6.12 -26.71 -9.00
N PRO A 132 5.36 -26.69 -10.13
CA PRO A 132 3.99 -26.20 -10.18
C PRO A 132 3.02 -27.05 -9.36
N LEU A 133 3.29 -28.35 -9.21
CA LEU A 133 2.45 -29.26 -8.42
C LEU A 133 2.47 -28.90 -6.93
N ASN A 134 3.62 -28.48 -6.41
CA ASN A 134 3.73 -28.00 -5.02
C ASN A 134 2.99 -26.68 -4.83
N GLY A 135 3.03 -25.78 -5.82
CA GLY A 135 2.28 -24.56 -5.84
C GLY A 135 0.76 -24.79 -5.79
N LEU A 136 0.24 -25.68 -6.63
CA LEU A 136 -1.17 -26.06 -6.62
C LEU A 136 -1.60 -26.66 -5.27
N LYS A 137 -0.83 -27.59 -4.71
CA LYS A 137 -1.11 -28.17 -3.40
C LYS A 137 -1.13 -27.12 -2.28
N GLN A 138 -0.29 -26.10 -2.38
CA GLN A 138 -0.23 -25.01 -1.41
C GLN A 138 -1.47 -24.10 -1.53
N MET A 139 -1.99 -23.86 -2.74
CA MET A 139 -3.21 -23.07 -2.98
C MET A 139 -4.46 -23.73 -2.37
N PHE A 140 -4.53 -25.05 -2.33
CA PHE A 140 -5.62 -25.83 -1.71
C PHE A 140 -5.31 -26.29 -0.29
N SER A 141 -4.37 -25.63 0.40
CA SER A 141 -4.04 -25.96 1.78
C SER A 141 -5.03 -25.31 2.76
N LEU A 142 -5.15 -25.91 3.96
CA LEU A 142 -5.95 -25.33 5.04
C LEU A 142 -5.52 -23.90 5.40
N ARG A 143 -4.23 -23.60 5.26
CA ARG A 143 -3.70 -22.24 5.48
C ARG A 143 -4.22 -21.26 4.42
N ALA A 144 -4.28 -21.69 3.15
CA ALA A 144 -4.83 -20.84 2.09
C ALA A 144 -6.32 -20.57 2.33
N LEU A 145 -7.09 -21.58 2.79
CA LEU A 145 -8.50 -21.41 3.14
C LEU A 145 -8.69 -20.45 4.33
N GLN A 146 -7.87 -20.56 5.37
CA GLN A 146 -7.88 -19.62 6.49
C GLN A 146 -7.58 -18.18 6.04
N ASN A 147 -6.57 -17.99 5.19
CA ASN A 147 -6.23 -16.68 4.65
C ASN A 147 -7.35 -16.12 3.76
N LEU A 148 -8.01 -16.97 2.98
CA LEU A 148 -9.19 -16.59 2.20
C LEU A 148 -10.33 -16.11 3.11
N ALA A 149 -10.65 -16.86 4.17
CA ALA A 149 -11.68 -16.48 5.13
C ALA A 149 -11.38 -15.13 5.79
N LYS A 150 -10.14 -14.90 6.23
CA LYS A 150 -9.69 -13.62 6.79
C LYS A 150 -9.84 -12.48 5.79
N SER A 151 -9.44 -12.70 4.52
CA SER A 151 -9.57 -11.70 3.46
C SER A 151 -11.04 -11.36 3.15
N LEU A 152 -11.93 -12.35 3.16
CA LEU A 152 -13.37 -12.15 2.98
C LEU A 152 -13.97 -11.30 4.12
N VAL A 153 -13.59 -11.59 5.36
CA VAL A 153 -14.03 -10.78 6.51
C VAL A 153 -13.56 -9.32 6.36
N LYS A 154 -12.29 -9.11 6.03
CA LYS A 154 -11.74 -7.76 5.77
C LYS A 154 -12.54 -7.05 4.65
N LEU A 155 -12.83 -7.76 3.56
CA LEU A 155 -13.58 -7.21 2.42
C LEU A 155 -15.02 -6.80 2.82
N ILE A 156 -15.71 -7.63 3.59
CA ILE A 156 -17.07 -7.34 4.06
C ILE A 156 -17.07 -6.10 4.95
N ILE A 157 -16.11 -5.99 5.88
CA ILE A 157 -16.03 -4.85 6.79
C ILE A 157 -15.73 -3.56 6.01
N VAL A 158 -14.78 -3.60 5.09
CA VAL A 158 -14.46 -2.44 4.22
C VAL A 158 -15.66 -2.06 3.37
N GLY A 159 -16.33 -3.03 2.76
CA GLY A 159 -17.55 -2.80 1.98
C GLY A 159 -18.66 -2.14 2.79
N TYR A 160 -18.86 -2.59 4.04
CA TYR A 160 -19.81 -1.97 4.95
C TYR A 160 -19.47 -0.51 5.29
N LEU A 161 -18.20 -0.21 5.57
CA LEU A 161 -17.73 1.16 5.83
C LEU A 161 -17.95 2.08 4.62
N CYS A 162 -17.62 1.59 3.41
CA CYS A 162 -17.86 2.33 2.17
C CYS A 162 -19.35 2.60 1.97
N TYR A 163 -20.20 1.58 2.15
CA TYR A 163 -21.65 1.72 2.02
C TYR A 163 -22.21 2.73 3.04
N LYS A 164 -21.81 2.63 4.30
CA LYS A 164 -22.23 3.56 5.36
C LYS A 164 -21.86 5.00 4.99
N LYS A 165 -20.59 5.23 4.62
CA LYS A 165 -20.12 6.57 4.24
C LYS A 165 -20.84 7.11 3.01
N TYR A 166 -21.12 6.25 2.02
CA TYR A 166 -21.91 6.62 0.84
C TYR A 166 -23.30 7.13 1.23
N VAL A 167 -24.04 6.37 2.06
CA VAL A 167 -25.37 6.75 2.51
C VAL A 167 -25.36 8.06 3.31
N GLU A 168 -24.37 8.24 4.18
CA GLU A 168 -24.20 9.48 4.96
C GLU A 168 -23.87 10.70 4.07
N THR A 169 -23.23 10.48 2.92
CA THR A 169 -22.78 11.56 2.03
C THR A 169 -23.86 12.01 1.05
N ILE A 170 -24.82 11.16 0.69
CA ILE A 170 -25.88 11.47 -0.28
C ILE A 170 -26.62 12.78 0.03
N PRO A 171 -27.12 13.04 1.24
CA PRO A 171 -27.84 14.27 1.54
C PRO A 171 -26.99 15.54 1.33
N THR A 172 -25.69 15.43 1.57
CA THR A 172 -24.76 16.57 1.42
C THR A 172 -24.43 16.82 -0.05
N LEU A 173 -24.41 15.78 -0.91
CA LEU A 173 -24.20 15.93 -2.35
C LEU A 173 -25.30 16.77 -3.02
N THR A 174 -26.51 16.65 -2.56
CA THR A 174 -27.64 17.44 -3.11
C THR A 174 -27.52 18.93 -2.82
N SER A 175 -26.90 19.30 -1.67
CA SER A 175 -26.65 20.70 -1.30
C SER A 175 -25.43 21.32 -1.97
N LEU A 176 -24.56 20.49 -2.59
CA LEU A 176 -23.34 20.95 -3.27
C LEU A 176 -23.60 21.51 -4.69
N SER A 177 -24.78 21.32 -5.25
CA SER A 177 -25.14 21.84 -6.58
C SER A 177 -25.05 23.38 -6.70
N GLU A 178 -25.15 24.09 -5.56
CA GLU A 178 -25.08 25.55 -5.49
C GLU A 178 -23.69 26.08 -5.12
N VAL A 179 -22.70 25.18 -4.94
CA VAL A 179 -21.37 25.54 -4.42
C VAL A 179 -20.33 25.47 -5.54
N GLY A 180 -19.41 26.44 -5.57
CA GLY A 180 -18.36 26.50 -6.59
C GLY A 180 -17.46 25.26 -6.61
N THR A 181 -16.98 24.91 -7.81
CA THR A 181 -16.22 23.68 -8.13
C THR A 181 -15.06 23.38 -7.17
N GLY A 182 -14.35 24.39 -6.70
CA GLY A 182 -13.23 24.22 -5.75
C GLY A 182 -13.66 23.65 -4.40
N LYS A 183 -14.85 24.07 -3.88
CA LYS A 183 -15.37 23.53 -2.62
C LYS A 183 -15.87 22.10 -2.78
N VAL A 184 -16.42 21.74 -3.94
CA VAL A 184 -16.81 20.36 -4.26
C VAL A 184 -15.59 19.44 -4.28
N LEU A 185 -14.48 19.89 -4.89
CA LEU A 185 -13.23 19.13 -4.91
C LEU A 185 -12.69 18.89 -3.50
N LEU A 186 -12.59 19.94 -2.68
CA LEU A 186 -12.14 19.81 -1.29
C LEU A 186 -13.03 18.89 -0.46
N PHE A 187 -14.35 18.96 -0.67
CA PHE A 187 -15.30 18.07 -0.01
C PHE A 187 -15.04 16.60 -0.38
N MET A 188 -14.85 16.31 -1.68
CA MET A 188 -14.53 14.95 -2.16
C MET A 188 -13.20 14.44 -1.59
N LEU A 189 -12.17 15.28 -1.57
CA LEU A 189 -10.86 14.93 -0.99
C LEU A 189 -10.98 14.60 0.50
N ASN A 190 -11.79 15.35 1.24
CA ASN A 190 -12.02 15.07 2.66
C ASN A 190 -12.80 13.78 2.89
N ILE A 191 -13.80 13.47 2.07
CA ILE A 191 -14.50 12.17 2.15
C ILE A 191 -13.54 11.01 1.90
N CYS A 192 -12.70 11.10 0.87
CA CYS A 192 -11.70 10.09 0.57
C CYS A 192 -10.71 9.91 1.72
N LYS A 193 -10.22 11.03 2.30
CA LYS A 193 -9.35 11.02 3.47
C LYS A 193 -10.01 10.32 4.67
N ASP A 194 -11.24 10.72 5.01
CA ASP A 194 -11.96 10.15 6.15
C ASP A 194 -12.20 8.65 5.99
N LEU A 195 -12.62 8.22 4.79
CA LEU A 195 -12.83 6.83 4.45
C LEU A 195 -11.52 6.04 4.56
N ALA A 196 -10.46 6.52 3.94
CA ALA A 196 -9.16 5.87 3.97
C ALA A 196 -8.58 5.81 5.40
N THR A 197 -8.80 6.84 6.23
CA THR A 197 -8.40 6.86 7.63
C THR A 197 -9.15 5.82 8.44
N GLN A 198 -10.48 5.73 8.30
CA GLN A 198 -11.31 4.75 9.01
C GLN A 198 -10.92 3.31 8.61
N ILE A 199 -10.75 3.06 7.31
CA ILE A 199 -10.30 1.76 6.79
C ILE A 199 -8.90 1.44 7.30
N GLY A 200 -7.98 2.42 7.28
CA GLY A 200 -6.61 2.27 7.75
C GLY A 200 -6.55 1.87 9.23
N ILE A 201 -7.25 2.58 10.11
CA ILE A 201 -7.34 2.25 11.54
C ILE A 201 -7.87 0.84 11.74
N LEU A 202 -8.96 0.50 11.06
CA LEU A 202 -9.58 -0.81 11.17
C LEU A 202 -8.63 -1.92 10.73
N LEU A 203 -7.96 -1.74 9.60
CA LEU A 203 -6.99 -2.72 9.10
C LEU A 203 -5.77 -2.85 10.02
N VAL A 204 -5.29 -1.77 10.64
CA VAL A 204 -4.22 -1.83 11.66
C VAL A 204 -4.66 -2.68 12.84
N VAL A 205 -5.87 -2.46 13.35
CA VAL A 205 -6.41 -3.27 14.47
C VAL A 205 -6.54 -4.73 14.07
N VAL A 206 -7.18 -5.03 12.93
CA VAL A 206 -7.38 -6.41 12.45
C VAL A 206 -6.06 -7.11 12.18
N SER A 207 -5.09 -6.43 11.57
CA SER A 207 -3.78 -7.02 11.28
C SER A 207 -2.90 -7.21 12.52
N GLY A 208 -3.18 -6.49 13.61
CA GLY A 208 -2.53 -6.71 14.91
C GLY A 208 -2.94 -8.01 15.59
N PHE A 209 -4.11 -8.56 15.23
CA PHE A 209 -4.59 -9.87 15.72
C PHE A 209 -4.20 -11.04 14.80
N ASP A 210 -3.59 -10.79 13.66
CA ASP A 210 -3.12 -11.80 12.70
C ASP A 210 -1.70 -12.29 13.03
#